data_63a81aca038ae6f198a666aef4738285
#
_entry.id   63a81aca038ae6f198a666aef4738285
#
_cell.length_a   1.000
_cell.length_b   1.000
_cell.length_c   1.000
_cell.angle_alpha   90.00
_cell.angle_beta   90.00
_cell.angle_gamma   90.00
#
_symmetry.space_group_name_H-M   'P 1'
#
loop_
_entity.id
_entity.type
_entity.pdbx_description
1 polymer ?
#
loop_
_entity_poly.entity_id
_entity_poly.type
_entity_poly.pdbx_seq_one_letter_code
_entity_poly.pdbx_strand_id
1 'polypeptide(L)'
;MHTVGLDHLVVNTRDVEQAVTFYRDVLGMEILRLDAFRQGKVGFVSARVSPEIIIDLRPSSSGETVTPNMDHFCLVLGPTDMHQLHTALKAKGVKGEDEVRPAWGAEGSGQQCKLWGLEGNKIELRCYTTPR
;
A
#
# COMPACT_ATOMS: atom_id res chain seq x y z
N MET A 1 19.68 -2.86 4.14
CA MET A 1 18.33 -2.93 3.55
C MET A 1 18.34 -3.83 2.35
N HIS A 2 17.40 -4.76 2.27
CA HIS A 2 17.32 -5.73 1.18
C HIS A 2 15.88 -5.89 0.72
N THR A 3 15.57 -5.41 -0.47
CA THR A 3 14.23 -5.52 -1.06
C THR A 3 14.00 -6.93 -1.56
N VAL A 4 12.88 -7.56 -1.18
CA VAL A 4 12.55 -8.94 -1.57
C VAL A 4 11.25 -9.06 -2.38
N GLY A 5 10.47 -8.00 -2.49
CA GLY A 5 9.24 -8.06 -3.27
C GLY A 5 8.44 -6.78 -3.29
N LEU A 6 7.41 -6.78 -4.11
CA LEU A 6 6.38 -5.76 -4.15
C LEU A 6 5.22 -6.21 -3.24
N ASP A 7 4.72 -5.32 -2.41
CA ASP A 7 3.57 -5.61 -1.55
C ASP A 7 2.26 -5.17 -2.20
N HIS A 8 2.17 -3.90 -2.57
CA HIS A 8 0.96 -3.37 -3.16
C HIS A 8 1.19 -2.12 -4.00
N LEU A 9 0.26 -1.88 -4.88
CA LEU A 9 0.04 -0.61 -5.56
C LEU A 9 -1.23 0.02 -4.99
N VAL A 10 -1.29 1.34 -4.96
CA VAL A 10 -2.52 2.04 -4.56
C VAL A 10 -3.04 2.85 -5.73
N VAL A 11 -4.27 2.55 -6.11
CA VAL A 11 -4.98 3.23 -7.20
C VAL A 11 -6.11 4.06 -6.58
N ASN A 12 -6.13 5.34 -6.88
CA ASN A 12 -7.25 6.20 -6.52
C ASN A 12 -8.37 5.98 -7.52
N THR A 13 -9.59 5.76 -7.04
CA THR A 13 -10.74 5.54 -7.91
C THR A 13 -11.87 6.50 -7.55
N ARG A 14 -12.57 6.95 -8.57
CA ARG A 14 -13.76 7.79 -8.43
C ARG A 14 -14.87 7.07 -7.69
N ASP A 15 -15.03 5.78 -7.92
CA ASP A 15 -16.11 4.95 -7.39
C ASP A 15 -15.60 3.55 -7.07
N VAL A 16 -15.46 3.27 -5.76
CA VAL A 16 -14.91 1.98 -5.29
C VAL A 16 -15.81 0.82 -5.70
N GLU A 17 -17.14 0.96 -5.65
CA GLU A 17 -18.05 -0.13 -6.01
C GLU A 17 -17.95 -0.48 -7.51
N GLN A 18 -17.78 0.50 -8.38
CA GLN A 18 -17.50 0.24 -9.81
C GLN A 18 -16.16 -0.45 -10.01
N ALA A 19 -15.12 -0.01 -9.28
CA ALA A 19 -13.81 -0.64 -9.34
C ALA A 19 -13.88 -2.10 -8.86
N VAL A 20 -14.59 -2.36 -7.77
CA VAL A 20 -14.82 -3.73 -7.27
C VAL A 20 -15.46 -4.60 -8.34
N THR A 21 -16.51 -4.11 -8.98
CA THR A 21 -17.19 -4.85 -10.06
C THR A 21 -16.22 -5.18 -11.19
N PHE A 22 -15.39 -4.22 -11.59
CA PHE A 22 -14.40 -4.45 -12.66
C PHE A 22 -13.35 -5.47 -12.26
N TYR A 23 -12.69 -5.28 -11.13
CA TYR A 23 -11.60 -6.17 -10.70
C TYR A 23 -12.11 -7.58 -10.37
N ARG A 24 -13.27 -7.69 -9.74
CA ARG A 24 -13.86 -8.99 -9.38
C ARG A 24 -14.53 -9.69 -10.57
N ASP A 25 -15.44 -9.00 -11.26
CA ASP A 25 -16.33 -9.66 -12.23
C ASP A 25 -15.72 -9.72 -13.63
N VAL A 26 -14.90 -8.75 -14.02
CA VAL A 26 -14.20 -8.74 -15.31
C VAL A 26 -12.86 -9.44 -15.22
N LEU A 27 -12.06 -9.13 -14.20
CA LEU A 27 -10.71 -9.69 -14.05
C LEU A 27 -10.64 -10.93 -13.18
N GLY A 28 -11.73 -11.32 -12.51
CA GLY A 28 -11.78 -12.54 -11.71
C GLY A 28 -10.99 -12.51 -10.41
N MET A 29 -10.69 -11.33 -9.87
CA MET A 29 -9.88 -11.18 -8.67
C MET A 29 -10.72 -11.28 -7.41
N GLU A 30 -10.15 -11.86 -6.36
CA GLU A 30 -10.73 -11.83 -5.02
C GLU A 30 -10.65 -10.43 -4.44
N ILE A 31 -11.77 -9.94 -3.89
CA ILE A 31 -11.80 -8.64 -3.22
C ILE A 31 -11.73 -8.85 -1.71
N LEU A 32 -10.82 -8.14 -1.06
CA LEU A 32 -10.61 -8.21 0.38
C LEU A 32 -11.21 -6.99 1.06
N ARG A 33 -11.78 -7.19 2.25
CA ARG A 33 -12.24 -6.13 3.15
C ARG A 33 -13.46 -5.35 2.64
N LEU A 34 -14.20 -5.90 1.69
CA LEU A 34 -15.36 -5.20 1.11
C LEU A 34 -16.45 -4.91 2.15
N ASP A 35 -16.78 -5.90 2.99
CA ASP A 35 -17.79 -5.71 4.03
C ASP A 35 -17.34 -4.67 5.05
N ALA A 36 -16.10 -4.73 5.48
CA ALA A 36 -15.53 -3.74 6.41
C ALA A 36 -15.54 -2.33 5.80
N PHE A 37 -15.23 -2.21 4.52
CA PHE A 37 -15.31 -0.92 3.82
C PHE A 37 -16.75 -0.39 3.77
N ARG A 38 -17.72 -1.23 3.42
CA ARG A 38 -19.13 -0.84 3.37
C ARG A 38 -19.69 -0.45 4.74
N GLN A 39 -19.13 -1.01 5.81
CA GLN A 39 -19.50 -0.67 7.19
C GLN A 39 -18.75 0.56 7.72
N GLY A 40 -17.89 1.18 6.92
CA GLY A 40 -17.10 2.33 7.33
C GLY A 40 -15.95 2.01 8.29
N LYS A 41 -15.57 0.73 8.44
CA LYS A 41 -14.50 0.31 9.36
C LYS A 41 -13.10 0.48 8.77
N VAL A 42 -12.99 0.47 7.43
CA VAL A 42 -11.73 0.68 6.72
C VAL A 42 -11.96 1.64 5.57
N GLY A 43 -10.88 2.29 5.11
CA GLY A 43 -10.98 3.36 4.12
C GLY A 43 -10.84 2.92 2.66
N PHE A 44 -10.54 1.65 2.40
CA PHE A 44 -10.35 1.15 1.05
C PHE A 44 -10.55 -0.37 1.01
N VAL A 45 -10.66 -0.91 -0.21
CA VAL A 45 -10.69 -2.35 -0.44
C VAL A 45 -9.42 -2.78 -1.18
N SER A 46 -9.15 -4.09 -1.22
CA SER A 46 -7.97 -4.61 -1.92
C SER A 46 -8.37 -5.72 -2.88
N ALA A 47 -7.75 -5.73 -4.06
CA ALA A 47 -7.89 -6.80 -5.02
C ALA A 47 -6.63 -7.70 -4.96
N ARG A 48 -6.82 -9.02 -4.78
CA ARG A 48 -5.73 -9.97 -4.63
C ARG A 48 -5.12 -10.30 -6.00
N VAL A 49 -3.83 -9.95 -6.18
CA VAL A 49 -3.07 -10.34 -7.38
C VAL A 49 -2.44 -11.71 -7.18
N SER A 50 -1.79 -11.91 -6.05
CA SER A 50 -1.11 -13.15 -5.66
C SER A 50 -1.11 -13.23 -4.13
N PRO A 51 -0.64 -14.33 -3.52
CA PRO A 51 -0.53 -14.40 -2.06
C PRO A 51 0.28 -13.25 -1.45
N GLU A 52 1.21 -12.68 -2.21
CA GLU A 52 2.13 -11.65 -1.74
C GLU A 52 1.80 -10.24 -2.23
N ILE A 53 0.88 -10.08 -3.20
CA ILE A 53 0.65 -8.79 -3.86
C ILE A 53 -0.84 -8.46 -3.92
N ILE A 54 -1.18 -7.23 -3.54
CA ILE A 54 -2.54 -6.69 -3.68
C ILE A 54 -2.52 -5.36 -4.41
N ILE A 55 -3.67 -4.96 -4.94
CA ILE A 55 -3.93 -3.62 -5.43
C ILE A 55 -4.98 -2.99 -4.52
N ASP A 56 -4.62 -1.92 -3.83
CA ASP A 56 -5.56 -1.19 -2.99
C ASP A 56 -6.36 -0.22 -3.85
N LEU A 57 -7.68 -0.28 -3.72
CA LEU A 57 -8.62 0.59 -4.43
C LEU A 57 -9.14 1.61 -3.42
N ARG A 58 -8.63 2.82 -3.52
CA ARG A 58 -8.91 3.89 -2.56
C ARG A 58 -9.84 4.93 -3.18
N PRO A 59 -10.92 5.34 -2.48
CA PRO A 59 -11.77 6.40 -3.01
C PRO A 59 -10.99 7.70 -3.12
N SER A 60 -11.10 8.40 -4.25
CA SER A 60 -10.55 9.74 -4.37
C SER A 60 -11.32 10.69 -3.44
N SER A 61 -10.60 11.64 -2.83
CA SER A 61 -11.19 12.56 -1.85
C SER A 61 -12.25 13.48 -2.45
N SER A 62 -12.17 13.74 -3.76
CA SER A 62 -13.12 14.61 -4.47
C SER A 62 -14.30 13.86 -5.09
N GLY A 63 -14.26 12.51 -5.12
CA GLY A 63 -15.23 11.71 -5.87
C GLY A 63 -15.04 11.82 -7.39
N GLU A 64 -13.91 12.36 -7.85
CA GLU A 64 -13.61 12.55 -9.25
C GLU A 64 -12.41 11.70 -9.68
N THR A 65 -12.21 11.54 -10.99
CA THR A 65 -11.03 10.87 -11.52
C THR A 65 -9.78 11.70 -11.20
N VAL A 66 -8.76 11.04 -10.64
CA VAL A 66 -7.45 11.62 -10.34
C VAL A 66 -6.46 11.16 -11.41
N THR A 67 -5.66 12.07 -11.93
CA THR A 67 -4.65 11.75 -12.96
C THR A 67 -3.33 12.37 -12.56
N PRO A 68 -2.23 11.57 -12.46
CA PRO A 68 -2.22 10.11 -12.52
C PRO A 68 -2.93 9.51 -11.29
N ASN A 69 -3.53 8.33 -11.48
CA ASN A 69 -4.34 7.73 -10.40
C ASN A 69 -3.59 6.69 -9.56
N MET A 70 -2.37 6.31 -9.92
CA MET A 70 -1.53 5.50 -9.04
C MET A 70 -0.94 6.41 -7.96
N ASP A 71 -1.31 6.14 -6.70
CA ASP A 71 -0.90 6.98 -5.58
C ASP A 71 0.53 6.67 -5.11
N HIS A 72 0.81 5.40 -4.88
CA HIS A 72 2.13 4.96 -4.43
C HIS A 72 2.30 3.45 -4.63
N PHE A 73 3.50 2.97 -4.40
CA PHE A 73 3.77 1.54 -4.33
C PHE A 73 4.54 1.22 -3.05
N CYS A 74 4.47 -0.04 -2.64
CA CYS A 74 5.08 -0.52 -1.42
C CYS A 74 6.00 -1.70 -1.71
N LEU A 75 7.23 -1.60 -1.23
CA LEU A 75 8.23 -2.66 -1.33
C LEU A 75 8.35 -3.40 0.00
N VAL A 76 8.53 -4.71 -0.07
CA VAL A 76 8.81 -5.54 1.10
C VAL A 76 10.31 -5.69 1.25
N LEU A 77 10.78 -5.50 2.47
CA LEU A 77 12.17 -5.73 2.85
C LEU A 77 12.30 -7.09 3.54
N GLY A 78 13.45 -7.72 3.40
CA GLY A 78 13.85 -8.81 4.27
C GLY A 78 13.92 -8.34 5.73
N PRO A 79 14.22 -9.23 6.70
CA PRO A 79 14.22 -8.85 8.11
C PRO A 79 15.04 -7.59 8.35
N THR A 80 14.40 -6.56 8.90
CA THR A 80 14.96 -5.21 9.04
C THR A 80 14.39 -4.56 10.30
N ASP A 81 15.26 -3.92 11.08
CA ASP A 81 14.81 -3.02 12.12
C ASP A 81 14.35 -1.72 11.45
N MET A 82 13.03 -1.55 11.35
CA MET A 82 12.43 -0.44 10.61
C MET A 82 12.73 0.92 11.24
N HIS A 83 12.88 0.99 12.57
CA HIS A 83 13.22 2.24 13.25
C HIS A 83 14.66 2.66 12.95
N GLN A 84 15.60 1.71 12.95
CA GLN A 84 16.99 2.00 12.55
C GLN A 84 17.08 2.39 11.09
N LEU A 85 16.34 1.71 10.21
CA LEU A 85 16.28 2.04 8.79
C LEU A 85 15.76 3.47 8.59
N HIS A 86 14.66 3.81 9.23
CA HIS A 86 14.07 5.15 9.14
C HIS A 86 15.08 6.22 9.57
N THR A 87 15.75 6.02 10.69
CA THR A 87 16.79 6.93 11.17
C THR A 87 17.94 7.07 10.17
N ALA A 88 18.40 5.95 9.59
CA ALA A 88 19.48 5.94 8.61
C ALA A 88 19.09 6.67 7.31
N LEU A 89 17.87 6.48 6.82
CA LEU A 89 17.38 7.17 5.62
C LEU A 89 17.28 8.68 5.86
N LYS A 90 16.77 9.07 7.01
CA LYS A 90 16.66 10.48 7.39
C LYS A 90 18.05 11.12 7.48
N ALA A 91 19.02 10.42 8.04
CA ALA A 91 20.42 10.89 8.13
C ALA A 91 21.06 11.08 6.75
N LYS A 92 20.62 10.32 5.74
CA LYS A 92 21.07 10.47 4.34
C LYS A 92 20.33 11.57 3.59
N GLY A 93 19.42 12.29 4.24
CA GLY A 93 18.66 13.37 3.61
C GLY A 93 17.44 12.89 2.80
N VAL A 94 17.03 11.62 2.94
CA VAL A 94 15.82 11.12 2.29
C VAL A 94 14.61 11.72 2.98
N LYS A 95 13.72 12.34 2.21
CA LYS A 95 12.48 12.91 2.74
C LYS A 95 11.45 11.81 2.94
N GLY A 96 10.64 11.93 4.00
CA GLY A 96 9.58 10.97 4.29
C GLY A 96 8.74 11.40 5.47
N GLU A 97 7.82 10.54 5.88
CA GLU A 97 7.03 10.74 7.08
C GLU A 97 7.89 10.45 8.33
N ASP A 98 7.52 11.09 9.44
CA ASP A 98 8.35 11.06 10.66
C ASP A 98 8.22 9.76 11.47
N GLU A 99 7.29 8.86 11.12
CA GLU A 99 6.99 7.71 11.96
C GLU A 99 7.04 6.38 11.18
N VAL A 100 7.62 5.36 11.84
CA VAL A 100 7.38 3.96 11.52
C VAL A 100 6.08 3.55 12.20
N ARG A 101 5.17 2.92 11.47
CA ARG A 101 3.87 2.52 12.03
C ARG A 101 3.39 1.19 11.47
N PRO A 102 2.54 0.46 12.22
CA PRO A 102 1.90 -0.72 11.68
C PRO A 102 0.87 -0.33 10.62
N ALA A 103 0.76 -1.14 9.58
CA ALA A 103 -0.22 -0.92 8.52
C ALA A 103 -0.58 -2.24 7.83
N TRP A 104 -1.77 -2.27 7.27
CA TRP A 104 -2.28 -3.37 6.45
C TRP A 104 -1.50 -3.46 5.14
N GLY A 105 -1.21 -4.69 4.73
CA GLY A 105 -0.59 -4.99 3.44
C GLY A 105 -0.98 -6.38 2.95
N ALA A 106 -0.33 -6.84 1.90
CA ALA A 106 -0.68 -8.09 1.21
C ALA A 106 -0.67 -9.32 2.12
N GLU A 107 0.19 -9.34 3.13
CA GLU A 107 0.33 -10.45 4.07
C GLU A 107 -0.14 -10.09 5.50
N GLY A 108 -1.03 -9.10 5.62
CA GLY A 108 -1.55 -8.64 6.90
C GLY A 108 -0.81 -7.41 7.42
N SER A 109 -0.80 -7.25 8.75
CA SER A 109 -0.12 -6.11 9.37
C SER A 109 1.40 -6.27 9.35
N GLY A 110 2.08 -5.19 9.00
CA GLY A 110 3.54 -5.10 9.07
C GLY A 110 3.96 -3.71 9.50
N GLN A 111 5.23 -3.54 9.83
CA GLN A 111 5.80 -2.23 10.13
C GLN A 111 6.20 -1.56 8.83
N GLN A 112 5.83 -0.29 8.67
CA GLN A 112 6.18 0.43 7.45
C GLN A 112 6.63 1.86 7.73
N CYS A 113 7.40 2.40 6.79
CA CYS A 113 7.70 3.82 6.72
C CYS A 113 7.51 4.31 5.28
N LYS A 114 7.25 5.58 5.13
CA LYS A 114 6.98 6.21 3.84
C LYS A 114 8.09 7.21 3.52
N LEU A 115 8.53 7.19 2.27
CA LEU A 115 9.53 8.13 1.78
C LEU A 115 9.15 8.68 0.41
N TRP A 116 9.78 9.77 0.02
CA TRP A 116 9.69 10.32 -1.33
C TRP A 116 11.01 10.08 -2.05
N GLY A 117 10.92 9.33 -3.14
CA GLY A 117 12.04 9.07 -4.03
C GLY A 117 12.28 10.23 -4.99
N LEU A 118 13.08 9.97 -6.01
CA LEU A 118 13.32 10.93 -7.07
C LEU A 118 12.00 11.32 -7.75
N GLU A 119 11.91 12.57 -8.19
CA GLU A 119 10.74 13.11 -8.90
C GLU A 119 9.45 13.06 -8.08
N GLY A 120 9.57 12.97 -6.74
CA GLY A 120 8.42 12.98 -5.86
C GLY A 120 7.61 11.68 -5.80
N ASN A 121 8.14 10.59 -6.31
CA ASN A 121 7.46 9.29 -6.20
C ASN A 121 7.31 8.88 -4.73
N LYS A 122 6.08 8.61 -4.34
CA LYS A 122 5.77 8.13 -3.00
C LYS A 122 6.05 6.64 -2.91
N ILE A 123 6.89 6.23 -1.97
CA ILE A 123 7.32 4.84 -1.81
C ILE A 123 7.11 4.45 -0.34
N GLU A 124 6.49 3.30 -0.12
CA GLU A 124 6.45 2.70 1.21
C GLU A 124 7.44 1.54 1.28
N LEU A 125 8.13 1.42 2.40
CA LEU A 125 8.97 0.27 2.73
C LEU A 125 8.35 -0.43 3.92
N ARG A 126 8.21 -1.74 3.85
CA ARG A 126 7.64 -2.51 4.95
C ARG A 126 8.41 -3.78 5.24
N CYS A 127 8.30 -4.20 6.49
CA CYS A 127 8.82 -5.49 6.94
C CYS A 127 7.70 -6.16 7.73
N TYR A 128 7.45 -7.43 7.44
CA TYR A 128 6.48 -8.21 8.21
C TYR A 128 7.13 -8.73 9.49
N THR A 129 6.32 -8.89 10.54
CA THR A 129 6.81 -9.38 11.83
C THR A 129 7.25 -10.84 11.77
N THR A 130 6.76 -11.59 10.78
CA THR A 130 7.20 -12.95 10.53
C THR A 130 8.14 -12.96 9.32
N PRO A 131 9.22 -13.77 9.34
CA PRO A 131 10.11 -13.90 8.18
C PRO A 131 9.32 -14.39 6.97
N ARG A 132 9.64 -13.85 5.82
CA ARG A 132 9.09 -14.25 4.54
C ARG A 132 9.71 -15.55 4.05
#